data_e26f548fcf83ddeed3c35484b1705d25
#
_entry.id   e26f548fcf83ddeed3c35484b1705d25
#
_cell.length_a   1.000
_cell.length_b   1.000
_cell.length_c   1.000
_cell.angle_alpha   90.00
_cell.angle_beta   90.00
_cell.angle_gamma   90.00
#
_symmetry.space_group_name_H-M   'P 1'
#
loop_
_entity.id
_entity.type
_entity.pdbx_description
1 polymer ?
#
loop_
_entity_poly.entity_id
_entity_poly.type
_entity_poly.pdbx_seq_one_letter_code
_entity_poly.pdbx_strand_id
1 'polypeptide(L)'
;MSLAQNDPDEQVPTAPELESRESDDRRRGARDSPSLMMLVLVATIGVLLYTTFLFDFSNRGNWIPYLLVLTAESVIILQALISLWTILSSGHNPRGYRFHNAQTRLYGPQHKNIAPGTDLTKLPMHLHETEVPIDVYITTYGEELDKIRATVSAAVAMHGKHITYVLDDGKSDDVRALAAELGAEYIVREGNAGAKAGNINNALSVTSGEYFVILDADFVPAPDFLYQTVPFFAETNVAFVQTPQAYGNLNNLISRGAGYMQSVFYRFIQPGKNRFNAAFSVGTNVIYRRAAIEQIGGMWTQSKSEDVWTSLKLHENGWKSVYISTVLAIGDTPTTIEAYTKQQLRWATGGFEILFKSNPFSRKLKLSLDQRLQYFGTATFYLMGVAPGLLLLVPPLQIYFGLA
;
A
#
# COMPACT_ATOMS: atom_id res chain seq x y z
N MET A 1 28.81 -6.02 21.66
CA MET A 1 27.70 -5.92 20.70
C MET A 1 28.36 -5.82 19.33
N SER A 2 28.54 -6.97 18.66
CA SER A 2 29.30 -7.10 17.41
C SER A 2 28.43 -6.56 16.27
N LEU A 3 28.94 -5.55 15.57
CA LEU A 3 28.41 -5.09 14.30
C LEU A 3 28.74 -6.18 13.26
N ALA A 4 27.72 -6.86 12.78
CA ALA A 4 27.85 -7.76 11.66
C ALA A 4 28.35 -6.96 10.44
N GLN A 5 29.51 -7.32 9.93
CA GLN A 5 30.04 -6.87 8.65
C GLN A 5 29.11 -7.40 7.55
N ASN A 6 28.52 -6.51 6.76
CA ASN A 6 27.79 -6.88 5.56
C ASN A 6 28.78 -7.31 4.48
N ASP A 7 28.55 -8.46 3.91
CA ASP A 7 29.22 -9.00 2.73
C ASP A 7 28.79 -8.17 1.50
N PRO A 8 29.71 -7.67 0.67
CA PRO A 8 29.38 -6.89 -0.52
C PRO A 8 28.72 -7.70 -1.66
N ASP A 9 28.58 -9.02 -1.50
CA ASP A 9 28.00 -9.94 -2.49
C ASP A 9 26.56 -10.40 -2.14
N GLU A 10 25.78 -9.64 -1.36
CA GLU A 10 24.39 -9.99 -1.09
C GLU A 10 23.55 -9.79 -2.37
N GLN A 11 23.53 -10.85 -3.18
CA GLN A 11 22.78 -10.95 -4.44
C GLN A 11 21.29 -10.80 -4.20
N VAL A 12 20.57 -10.26 -5.18
CA VAL A 12 19.10 -10.26 -5.24
C VAL A 12 18.59 -11.67 -4.91
N PRO A 13 17.66 -11.83 -3.94
CA PRO A 13 17.22 -13.15 -3.52
C PRO A 13 16.69 -13.95 -4.70
N THR A 14 17.18 -15.18 -4.86
CA THR A 14 16.71 -16.09 -5.89
C THR A 14 15.30 -16.62 -5.56
N ALA A 15 14.56 -17.10 -6.55
CA ALA A 15 13.22 -17.67 -6.35
C ALA A 15 13.11 -18.67 -5.18
N PRO A 16 14.08 -19.60 -4.96
CA PRO A 16 14.09 -20.49 -3.79
C PRO A 16 14.27 -19.77 -2.45
N GLU A 17 14.98 -18.64 -2.41
CA GLU A 17 15.14 -17.85 -1.18
C GLU A 17 13.90 -17.06 -0.87
N LEU A 18 13.17 -16.60 -1.88
CA LEU A 18 11.83 -16.04 -1.73
C LEU A 18 10.85 -17.07 -1.20
N GLU A 19 10.87 -18.32 -1.70
CA GLU A 19 10.05 -19.42 -1.19
C GLU A 19 10.40 -19.80 0.27
N SER A 20 11.68 -19.76 0.65
CA SER A 20 12.10 -20.03 2.03
C SER A 20 11.70 -18.90 2.99
N ARG A 21 11.83 -17.64 2.58
CA ARG A 21 11.34 -16.48 3.32
C ARG A 21 9.82 -16.48 3.41
N GLU A 22 9.14 -16.89 2.35
CA GLU A 22 7.69 -17.03 2.31
C GLU A 22 7.17 -18.13 3.25
N SER A 23 7.87 -19.27 3.36
CA SER A 23 7.54 -20.32 4.32
C SER A 23 7.69 -19.83 5.77
N ASP A 24 8.65 -18.97 6.04
CA ASP A 24 8.88 -18.38 7.37
C ASP A 24 7.89 -17.22 7.66
N ASP A 25 7.54 -16.40 6.67
CA ASP A 25 6.51 -15.37 6.80
C ASP A 25 5.08 -15.93 6.79
N ARG A 26 4.83 -17.05 6.10
CA ARG A 26 3.56 -17.81 6.23
C ARG A 26 3.39 -18.38 7.64
N ARG A 27 4.48 -18.81 8.28
CA ARG A 27 4.48 -19.25 9.69
C ARG A 27 4.38 -18.04 10.66
N ARG A 28 4.88 -16.88 10.27
CA ARG A 28 4.80 -15.61 11.01
C ARG A 28 3.61 -14.74 10.61
N GLY A 29 2.81 -15.18 9.60
CA GLY A 29 1.60 -14.46 9.16
C GLY A 29 0.76 -14.11 10.36
N ALA A 30 0.52 -12.84 10.54
CA ALA A 30 -0.24 -12.12 11.57
C ALA A 30 -0.97 -13.02 12.60
N ARG A 31 -0.23 -13.84 13.33
CA ARG A 31 -0.73 -14.35 14.61
C ARG A 31 -0.69 -13.16 15.54
N ASP A 32 -1.85 -12.79 16.04
CA ASP A 32 -1.96 -11.88 17.17
C ASP A 32 -0.91 -12.28 18.19
N SER A 33 0.21 -11.56 18.20
CA SER A 33 1.23 -11.82 19.24
C SER A 33 0.63 -11.34 20.56
N PRO A 34 0.37 -12.22 21.51
CA PRO A 34 -0.18 -11.80 22.81
C PRO A 34 0.67 -10.69 23.46
N SER A 35 1.99 -10.72 23.21
CA SER A 35 2.91 -9.68 23.66
C SER A 35 2.65 -8.34 23.00
N LEU A 36 2.35 -8.30 21.71
CA LEU A 36 1.99 -7.07 21.00
C LEU A 36 0.67 -6.52 21.53
N MET A 37 -0.34 -7.36 21.71
CA MET A 37 -1.63 -6.95 22.26
C MET A 37 -1.48 -6.37 23.67
N MET A 38 -0.72 -7.04 24.55
CA MET A 38 -0.42 -6.50 25.89
C MET A 38 0.28 -5.15 25.82
N LEU A 39 1.31 -5.04 24.95
CA LEU A 39 2.05 -3.79 24.80
C LEU A 39 1.15 -2.64 24.33
N VAL A 40 0.28 -2.90 23.35
CA VAL A 40 -0.67 -1.90 22.83
C VAL A 40 -1.70 -1.51 23.90
N LEU A 41 -2.21 -2.46 24.68
CA LEU A 41 -3.12 -2.16 25.79
C LEU A 41 -2.44 -1.30 26.88
N VAL A 42 -1.22 -1.66 27.29
CA VAL A 42 -0.44 -0.87 28.25
C VAL A 42 -0.17 0.54 27.71
N ALA A 43 0.23 0.65 26.44
CA ALA A 43 0.43 1.94 25.78
C ALA A 43 -0.86 2.77 25.75
N THR A 44 -2.00 2.15 25.44
CA THR A 44 -3.31 2.82 25.43
C THR A 44 -3.66 3.37 26.82
N ILE A 45 -3.49 2.56 27.86
CA ILE A 45 -3.72 3.00 29.27
C ILE A 45 -2.78 4.17 29.60
N GLY A 46 -1.49 4.08 29.24
CA GLY A 46 -0.53 5.16 29.45
C GLY A 46 -0.93 6.47 28.76
N VAL A 47 -1.37 6.39 27.50
CA VAL A 47 -1.87 7.58 26.76
C VAL A 47 -3.12 8.16 27.42
N LEU A 48 -4.06 7.33 27.86
CA LEU A 48 -5.26 7.80 28.55
C LEU A 48 -4.94 8.46 29.91
N LEU A 49 -4.05 7.88 30.70
CA LEU A 49 -3.59 8.48 31.96
C LEU A 49 -2.88 9.81 31.72
N TYR A 50 -2.00 9.87 30.71
CA TYR A 50 -1.36 11.13 30.32
C TYR A 50 -2.38 12.18 29.88
N THR A 51 -3.42 11.77 29.15
CA THR A 51 -4.49 12.66 28.73
C THR A 51 -5.20 13.29 29.93
N THR A 52 -5.50 12.52 30.99
CA THR A 52 -6.13 13.09 32.19
C THR A 52 -5.26 14.15 32.85
N PHE A 53 -3.95 13.92 32.93
CA PHE A 53 -2.98 14.89 33.45
C PHE A 53 -2.93 16.17 32.58
N LEU A 54 -2.86 15.99 31.27
CA LEU A 54 -2.75 17.12 30.31
C LEU A 54 -3.98 18.03 30.34
N PHE A 55 -5.18 17.47 30.48
CA PHE A 55 -6.44 18.22 30.51
C PHE A 55 -6.85 18.68 31.92
N ASP A 56 -6.05 18.41 32.94
CA ASP A 56 -6.23 19.00 34.27
C ASP A 56 -5.67 20.44 34.26
N PHE A 57 -6.58 21.41 34.18
CA PHE A 57 -6.22 22.82 34.14
C PHE A 57 -5.54 23.33 35.40
N SER A 58 -5.56 22.57 36.52
CA SER A 58 -4.80 22.91 37.71
C SER A 58 -3.29 22.80 37.50
N ASN A 59 -2.85 21.98 36.56
CA ASN A 59 -1.43 21.80 36.19
C ASN A 59 -0.87 22.87 35.23
N ARG A 60 -1.72 23.80 34.80
CA ARG A 60 -1.26 24.85 33.90
C ARG A 60 -0.36 25.87 34.63
N GLY A 61 0.69 26.30 33.95
CA GLY A 61 1.37 27.53 34.29
C GLY A 61 0.77 28.72 33.50
N ASN A 62 1.60 29.41 32.71
CA ASN A 62 1.11 30.44 31.81
C ASN A 62 0.29 29.84 30.65
N TRP A 63 -0.82 30.52 30.31
CA TRP A 63 -1.74 30.03 29.28
C TRP A 63 -1.14 29.88 27.89
N ILE A 64 -0.17 30.72 27.48
CA ILE A 64 0.39 30.70 26.13
C ILE A 64 1.16 29.42 25.90
N PRO A 65 2.23 29.08 26.68
CA PRO A 65 2.93 27.81 26.51
C PRO A 65 2.04 26.60 26.76
N TYR A 66 1.09 26.68 27.72
CA TYR A 66 0.16 25.59 27.97
C TYR A 66 -0.72 25.27 26.75
N LEU A 67 -1.30 26.29 26.10
CA LEU A 67 -2.12 26.08 24.90
C LEU A 67 -1.33 25.52 23.72
N LEU A 68 -0.04 25.88 23.57
CA LEU A 68 0.83 25.29 22.57
C LEU A 68 1.04 23.80 22.85
N VAL A 69 1.36 23.43 24.09
CA VAL A 69 1.51 22.04 24.51
C VAL A 69 0.20 21.28 24.31
N LEU A 70 -0.91 21.82 24.82
CA LEU A 70 -2.23 21.21 24.73
C LEU A 70 -2.64 20.93 23.27
N THR A 71 -2.38 21.89 22.37
CA THR A 71 -2.69 21.73 20.94
C THR A 71 -1.82 20.65 20.31
N ALA A 72 -0.50 20.69 20.53
CA ALA A 72 0.44 19.73 19.97
C ALA A 72 0.16 18.31 20.46
N GLU A 73 0.01 18.15 21.78
CA GLU A 73 -0.23 16.85 22.40
C GLU A 73 -1.61 16.29 22.07
N SER A 74 -2.64 17.12 21.90
CA SER A 74 -3.96 16.67 21.43
C SER A 74 -3.88 16.00 20.06
N VAL A 75 -3.08 16.55 19.13
CA VAL A 75 -2.84 15.94 17.82
C VAL A 75 -2.11 14.59 17.97
N ILE A 76 -1.07 14.54 18.80
CA ILE A 76 -0.28 13.32 19.04
C ILE A 76 -1.15 12.24 19.68
N ILE A 77 -1.92 12.59 20.73
CA ILE A 77 -2.81 11.67 21.44
C ILE A 77 -3.86 11.09 20.50
N LEU A 78 -4.51 11.94 19.70
CA LEU A 78 -5.53 11.50 18.75
C LEU A 78 -4.96 10.49 17.73
N GLN A 79 -3.81 10.81 17.15
CA GLN A 79 -3.12 9.91 16.20
C GLN A 79 -2.66 8.62 16.88
N ALA A 80 -2.14 8.71 18.10
CA ALA A 80 -1.73 7.54 18.88
C ALA A 80 -2.93 6.61 19.14
N LEU A 81 -4.07 7.13 19.59
CA LEU A 81 -5.26 6.32 19.88
C LEU A 81 -5.83 5.66 18.62
N ILE A 82 -5.91 6.39 17.48
CA ILE A 82 -6.36 5.82 16.21
C ILE A 82 -5.39 4.70 15.76
N SER A 83 -4.07 4.94 15.88
CA SER A 83 -3.05 3.96 15.48
C SER A 83 -3.07 2.72 16.36
N LEU A 84 -3.14 2.88 17.70
CA LEU A 84 -3.22 1.77 18.65
C LEU A 84 -4.47 0.92 18.43
N TRP A 85 -5.63 1.55 18.22
CA TRP A 85 -6.87 0.85 17.86
C TRP A 85 -6.75 0.09 16.54
N THR A 86 -6.11 0.69 15.52
CA THR A 86 -5.87 0.06 14.23
C THR A 86 -4.93 -1.15 14.37
N ILE A 87 -3.85 -1.01 15.15
CA ILE A 87 -2.89 -2.09 15.42
C ILE A 87 -3.55 -3.26 16.17
N LEU A 88 -4.42 -2.99 17.15
CA LEU A 88 -5.19 -4.05 17.85
C LEU A 88 -6.07 -4.86 16.89
N SER A 89 -6.45 -4.27 15.75
CA SER A 89 -7.31 -4.90 14.76
C SER A 89 -6.53 -5.60 13.63
N SER A 90 -5.18 -5.59 13.67
CA SER A 90 -4.33 -6.05 12.57
C SER A 90 -4.20 -7.57 12.41
N GLY A 91 -4.57 -8.34 13.42
CA GLY A 91 -4.43 -9.81 13.43
C GLY A 91 -5.45 -10.58 12.55
N HIS A 92 -6.33 -9.88 11.86
CA HIS A 92 -7.35 -10.53 11.04
C HIS A 92 -6.76 -11.02 9.69
N ASN A 93 -6.80 -12.35 9.48
CA ASN A 93 -6.46 -12.92 8.17
C ASN A 93 -7.69 -12.84 7.23
N PRO A 94 -7.60 -12.15 6.08
CA PRO A 94 -8.70 -12.05 5.14
C PRO A 94 -8.97 -13.34 4.35
N ARG A 95 -8.05 -14.33 4.36
CA ARG A 95 -8.19 -15.61 3.68
C ARG A 95 -9.20 -16.51 4.41
N GLY A 96 -10.48 -16.34 4.09
CA GLY A 96 -11.56 -17.17 4.61
C GLY A 96 -11.87 -18.37 3.72
N TYR A 97 -12.95 -19.10 4.06
CA TYR A 97 -13.42 -20.28 3.31
C TYR A 97 -13.63 -19.99 1.81
N ARG A 98 -14.22 -18.85 1.45
CA ARG A 98 -14.46 -18.49 0.04
C ARG A 98 -13.15 -18.34 -0.75
N PHE A 99 -12.15 -17.73 -0.15
CA PHE A 99 -10.82 -17.60 -0.75
C PHE A 99 -10.23 -18.98 -1.03
N HIS A 100 -10.14 -19.85 -0.03
CA HIS A 100 -9.56 -21.18 -0.20
C HIS A 100 -10.33 -22.06 -1.19
N ASN A 101 -11.66 -22.00 -1.17
CA ASN A 101 -12.47 -22.72 -2.14
C ASN A 101 -12.25 -22.21 -3.57
N ALA A 102 -12.13 -20.91 -3.79
CA ALA A 102 -11.80 -20.33 -5.09
C ALA A 102 -10.37 -20.69 -5.52
N GLN A 103 -9.42 -20.61 -4.60
CA GLN A 103 -8.02 -20.93 -4.85
C GLN A 103 -7.82 -22.39 -5.31
N THR A 104 -8.52 -23.35 -4.68
CA THR A 104 -8.45 -24.79 -5.06
C THR A 104 -9.09 -25.10 -6.41
N ARG A 105 -9.81 -24.17 -7.01
CA ARG A 105 -10.45 -24.31 -8.33
C ARG A 105 -9.94 -23.33 -9.36
N LEU A 106 -8.93 -22.55 -9.01
CA LEU A 106 -8.48 -21.41 -9.80
C LEU A 106 -8.06 -21.79 -11.23
N TYR A 107 -7.45 -22.94 -11.40
CA TYR A 107 -7.07 -23.47 -12.73
C TYR A 107 -8.11 -24.44 -13.30
N GLY A 108 -9.36 -24.33 -12.87
CA GLY A 108 -10.47 -25.15 -13.33
C GLY A 108 -10.31 -26.63 -12.98
N PRO A 109 -10.88 -27.54 -13.82
CA PRO A 109 -10.80 -28.99 -13.59
C PRO A 109 -9.37 -29.53 -13.54
N GLN A 110 -8.42 -28.82 -14.15
CA GLN A 110 -6.99 -29.23 -14.21
C GLN A 110 -6.23 -28.93 -12.91
N HIS A 111 -6.78 -28.14 -12.00
CA HIS A 111 -6.08 -27.68 -10.79
C HIS A 111 -5.50 -28.84 -9.95
N LYS A 112 -6.24 -29.96 -9.82
CA LYS A 112 -5.81 -31.14 -9.04
C LYS A 112 -4.83 -32.04 -9.77
N ASN A 113 -4.70 -31.90 -11.09
CA ASN A 113 -3.97 -32.80 -11.97
C ASN A 113 -2.98 -32.05 -12.87
N ILE A 114 -2.44 -30.91 -12.40
CA ILE A 114 -1.40 -30.19 -13.14
C ILE A 114 -0.18 -31.12 -13.21
N ALA A 115 0.17 -31.54 -14.42
CA ALA A 115 1.32 -32.42 -14.62
C ALA A 115 2.63 -31.69 -14.28
N PRO A 116 3.61 -32.38 -13.70
CA PRO A 116 4.95 -31.81 -13.53
C PRO A 116 5.52 -31.29 -14.86
N GLY A 117 6.03 -30.05 -14.86
CA GLY A 117 6.54 -29.40 -16.07
C GLY A 117 5.50 -28.65 -16.92
N THR A 118 4.24 -28.58 -16.50
CA THR A 118 3.23 -27.72 -17.16
C THR A 118 3.63 -26.26 -17.05
N ASP A 119 3.58 -25.55 -18.18
CA ASP A 119 3.78 -24.09 -18.22
C ASP A 119 2.58 -23.39 -17.56
N LEU A 120 2.76 -22.99 -16.29
CA LEU A 120 1.71 -22.34 -15.51
C LEU A 120 1.32 -20.96 -16.03
N THR A 121 2.17 -20.29 -16.81
CA THR A 121 1.88 -18.95 -17.37
C THR A 121 0.76 -19.00 -18.40
N LYS A 122 0.49 -20.17 -18.98
CA LYS A 122 -0.54 -20.38 -20.01
C LYS A 122 -1.85 -20.93 -19.47
N LEU A 123 -1.90 -21.30 -18.18
CA LEU A 123 -3.11 -21.88 -17.62
C LEU A 123 -4.19 -20.80 -17.39
N PRO A 124 -5.39 -20.96 -17.97
CA PRO A 124 -6.47 -20.01 -17.74
C PRO A 124 -6.91 -20.04 -16.27
N MET A 125 -7.19 -18.87 -15.72
CA MET A 125 -7.71 -18.75 -14.37
C MET A 125 -9.24 -18.67 -14.39
N HIS A 126 -9.90 -19.26 -13.38
CA HIS A 126 -11.34 -19.36 -13.30
C HIS A 126 -11.86 -18.85 -11.95
N LEU A 127 -12.93 -18.08 -12.01
CA LEU A 127 -13.77 -17.74 -10.86
C LEU A 127 -15.21 -18.17 -11.18
N HIS A 128 -15.85 -18.85 -10.24
CA HIS A 128 -17.21 -19.39 -10.46
C HIS A 128 -17.36 -20.18 -11.78
N GLU A 129 -16.33 -21.00 -12.11
CA GLU A 129 -16.26 -21.83 -13.32
C GLU A 129 -16.12 -21.06 -14.64
N THR A 130 -15.98 -19.73 -14.58
CA THR A 130 -15.77 -18.88 -15.75
C THR A 130 -14.32 -18.45 -15.83
N GLU A 131 -13.70 -18.55 -17.04
CA GLU A 131 -12.36 -18.00 -17.30
C GLU A 131 -12.39 -16.49 -17.12
N VAL A 132 -11.41 -15.96 -16.38
CA VAL A 132 -11.27 -14.53 -16.11
C VAL A 132 -10.05 -13.95 -16.81
N PRO A 133 -10.24 -13.06 -17.78
CA PRO A 133 -9.13 -12.40 -18.45
C PRO A 133 -8.46 -11.37 -17.52
N ILE A 134 -7.13 -11.39 -17.50
CA ILE A 134 -6.31 -10.56 -16.61
C ILE A 134 -5.30 -9.78 -17.46
N ASP A 135 -5.24 -8.47 -17.21
CA ASP A 135 -4.22 -7.57 -17.75
C ASP A 135 -3.20 -7.25 -16.64
N VAL A 136 -1.93 -7.07 -17.00
CA VAL A 136 -0.88 -6.63 -16.09
C VAL A 136 -0.27 -5.36 -16.65
N TYR A 137 -0.40 -4.25 -15.94
CA TYR A 137 0.09 -2.93 -16.33
C TYR A 137 1.36 -2.60 -15.58
N ILE A 138 2.45 -2.38 -16.31
CA ILE A 138 3.71 -1.89 -15.77
C ILE A 138 3.85 -0.43 -16.22
N THR A 139 3.81 0.48 -15.25
CA THR A 139 3.88 1.92 -15.54
C THR A 139 5.33 2.40 -15.52
N THR A 140 5.76 3.08 -16.60
CA THR A 140 7.12 3.60 -16.73
C THR A 140 7.13 5.08 -17.15
N TYR A 141 8.15 5.82 -16.64
CA TYR A 141 8.39 7.23 -16.97
C TYR A 141 9.87 7.58 -16.85
N GLY A 142 10.73 6.83 -17.57
CA GLY A 142 12.17 7.12 -17.64
C GLY A 142 13.02 6.42 -16.58
N GLU A 143 12.53 5.30 -16.02
CA GLU A 143 13.33 4.41 -15.19
C GLU A 143 14.42 3.72 -16.03
N GLU A 144 15.45 3.20 -15.35
CA GLU A 144 16.56 2.47 -15.95
C GLU A 144 16.06 1.20 -16.65
N LEU A 145 16.55 0.93 -17.88
CA LEU A 145 16.12 -0.23 -18.68
C LEU A 145 16.29 -1.56 -17.96
N ASP A 146 17.34 -1.72 -17.14
CA ASP A 146 17.58 -2.95 -16.39
C ASP A 146 16.49 -3.21 -15.34
N LYS A 147 15.98 -2.16 -14.70
CA LYS A 147 14.86 -2.26 -13.76
C LYS A 147 13.57 -2.63 -14.47
N ILE A 148 13.28 -1.94 -15.59
CA ILE A 148 12.12 -2.26 -16.44
C ILE A 148 12.22 -3.72 -16.91
N ARG A 149 13.40 -4.16 -17.38
CA ARG A 149 13.66 -5.54 -17.83
C ARG A 149 13.34 -6.55 -16.72
N ALA A 150 13.83 -6.33 -15.52
CA ALA A 150 13.60 -7.23 -14.38
C ALA A 150 12.10 -7.36 -14.07
N THR A 151 11.39 -6.23 -13.99
CA THR A 151 9.95 -6.21 -13.69
C THR A 151 9.12 -6.83 -14.82
N VAL A 152 9.37 -6.48 -16.09
CA VAL A 152 8.63 -7.02 -17.23
C VAL A 152 8.85 -8.52 -17.38
N SER A 153 10.10 -8.99 -17.27
CA SER A 153 10.43 -10.43 -17.33
C SER A 153 9.68 -11.21 -16.27
N ALA A 154 9.68 -10.73 -15.03
CA ALA A 154 9.00 -11.38 -13.92
C ALA A 154 7.47 -11.34 -14.09
N ALA A 155 6.93 -10.21 -14.58
CA ALA A 155 5.50 -10.07 -14.80
C ALA A 155 4.98 -11.02 -15.89
N VAL A 156 5.68 -11.15 -17.02
CA VAL A 156 5.35 -12.12 -18.09
C VAL A 156 5.44 -13.57 -17.58
N ALA A 157 6.33 -13.83 -16.61
CA ALA A 157 6.53 -15.16 -16.03
C ALA A 157 5.55 -15.50 -14.88
N MET A 158 4.64 -14.61 -14.49
CA MET A 158 3.65 -14.92 -13.45
C MET A 158 2.74 -16.09 -13.86
N HIS A 159 2.40 -16.92 -12.88
CA HIS A 159 1.50 -18.05 -13.07
C HIS A 159 0.07 -17.60 -13.33
N GLY A 160 -0.56 -18.18 -14.31
CA GLY A 160 -1.91 -17.85 -14.80
C GLY A 160 -1.86 -17.06 -16.11
N LYS A 161 -2.72 -17.46 -17.06
CA LYS A 161 -2.82 -16.78 -18.35
C LYS A 161 -3.22 -15.32 -18.19
N HIS A 162 -2.40 -14.41 -18.68
CA HIS A 162 -2.60 -12.96 -18.63
C HIS A 162 -1.90 -12.29 -19.80
N ILE A 163 -2.16 -10.99 -20.01
CA ILE A 163 -1.44 -10.16 -20.97
C ILE A 163 -0.71 -9.08 -20.19
N THR A 164 0.59 -8.94 -20.44
CA THR A 164 1.42 -7.89 -19.82
C THR A 164 1.57 -6.72 -20.77
N TYR A 165 1.29 -5.52 -20.27
CA TYR A 165 1.40 -4.26 -20.99
C TYR A 165 2.40 -3.34 -20.30
N VAL A 166 3.32 -2.77 -21.06
CA VAL A 166 4.20 -1.69 -20.61
C VAL A 166 3.56 -0.36 -21.01
N LEU A 167 3.17 0.44 -20.02
CA LEU A 167 2.52 1.74 -20.17
C LEU A 167 3.57 2.83 -20.06
N ASP A 168 4.07 3.33 -21.20
CA ASP A 168 5.22 4.24 -21.21
C ASP A 168 4.83 5.71 -21.49
N ASP A 169 4.81 6.51 -20.42
CA ASP A 169 4.70 7.98 -20.53
C ASP A 169 6.03 8.65 -20.94
N GLY A 170 7.15 7.93 -20.88
CA GLY A 170 8.49 8.38 -21.33
C GLY A 170 8.67 8.34 -22.84
N LYS A 171 7.87 7.52 -23.54
CA LYS A 171 7.87 7.36 -25.02
C LYS A 171 9.22 6.93 -25.57
N SER A 172 9.87 5.98 -24.91
CA SER A 172 11.20 5.48 -25.26
C SER A 172 11.12 4.34 -26.28
N ASP A 173 11.84 4.47 -27.39
CA ASP A 173 11.96 3.39 -28.36
C ASP A 173 12.71 2.18 -27.79
N ASP A 174 13.65 2.40 -26.85
CA ASP A 174 14.36 1.32 -26.15
C ASP A 174 13.40 0.52 -25.26
N VAL A 175 12.47 1.18 -24.53
CA VAL A 175 11.45 0.52 -23.72
C VAL A 175 10.47 -0.25 -24.64
N ARG A 176 10.11 0.30 -25.78
CA ARG A 176 9.27 -0.39 -26.78
C ARG A 176 9.94 -1.67 -27.29
N ALA A 177 11.23 -1.57 -27.67
CA ALA A 177 12.01 -2.72 -28.15
C ALA A 177 12.13 -3.79 -27.05
N LEU A 178 12.38 -3.37 -25.82
CA LEU A 178 12.45 -4.24 -24.64
C LEU A 178 11.13 -4.98 -24.38
N ALA A 179 10.00 -4.28 -24.44
CA ALA A 179 8.68 -4.90 -24.24
C ALA A 179 8.45 -6.00 -25.28
N ALA A 180 8.72 -5.72 -26.57
CA ALA A 180 8.58 -6.69 -27.65
C ALA A 180 9.54 -7.90 -27.49
N GLU A 181 10.79 -7.67 -27.07
CA GLU A 181 11.79 -8.72 -26.80
C GLU A 181 11.27 -9.69 -25.71
N LEU A 182 10.62 -9.16 -24.66
CA LEU A 182 10.14 -9.94 -23.53
C LEU A 182 8.73 -10.51 -23.69
N GLY A 183 8.07 -10.24 -24.83
CA GLY A 183 6.71 -10.73 -25.10
C GLY A 183 5.61 -9.95 -24.36
N ALA A 184 5.87 -8.70 -24.00
CA ALA A 184 4.88 -7.78 -23.47
C ALA A 184 4.38 -6.82 -24.56
N GLU A 185 3.12 -6.38 -24.47
CA GLU A 185 2.54 -5.36 -25.32
C GLU A 185 2.99 -3.97 -24.84
N TYR A 186 3.11 -3.03 -25.79
CA TYR A 186 3.53 -1.66 -25.50
C TYR A 186 2.41 -0.66 -25.77
N ILE A 187 2.06 0.13 -24.76
CA ILE A 187 1.05 1.18 -24.88
C ILE A 187 1.70 2.54 -24.60
N VAL A 188 1.49 3.46 -25.54
CA VAL A 188 1.86 4.87 -25.43
C VAL A 188 0.64 5.73 -25.70
N ARG A 189 0.57 6.89 -25.08
CA ARG A 189 -0.52 7.86 -25.25
C ARG A 189 -0.03 9.23 -25.71
N GLU A 190 -0.92 10.06 -26.20
CA GLU A 190 -0.63 11.47 -26.44
C GLU A 190 -0.64 12.25 -25.10
N GLY A 191 0.35 13.11 -24.90
CA GLY A 191 0.51 13.86 -23.65
C GLY A 191 0.81 12.98 -22.42
N ASN A 192 0.62 13.55 -21.24
CA ASN A 192 0.78 12.89 -19.95
C ASN A 192 -0.23 13.39 -18.90
N ALA A 193 -1.39 13.89 -19.34
CA ALA A 193 -2.41 14.41 -18.44
C ALA A 193 -2.86 13.35 -17.42
N GLY A 194 -3.01 13.76 -16.15
CA GLY A 194 -3.35 12.86 -15.07
C GLY A 194 -2.22 11.92 -14.63
N ALA A 195 -0.98 12.11 -15.13
CA ALA A 195 0.19 11.31 -14.79
C ALA A 195 -0.10 9.80 -14.80
N LYS A 196 0.33 9.03 -13.78
CA LYS A 196 0.14 7.59 -13.70
C LYS A 196 -1.34 7.16 -13.82
N ALA A 197 -2.25 7.82 -13.10
CA ALA A 197 -3.69 7.51 -13.20
C ALA A 197 -4.24 7.72 -14.60
N GLY A 198 -3.82 8.80 -15.27
CA GLY A 198 -4.19 9.05 -16.66
C GLY A 198 -3.63 8.01 -17.62
N ASN A 199 -2.42 7.51 -17.39
CA ASN A 199 -1.82 6.44 -18.19
C ASN A 199 -2.58 5.12 -18.03
N ILE A 200 -2.95 4.77 -16.78
CA ILE A 200 -3.78 3.59 -16.50
C ILE A 200 -5.17 3.74 -17.15
N ASN A 201 -5.81 4.91 -17.06
CA ASN A 201 -7.11 5.15 -17.69
C ASN A 201 -7.05 5.02 -19.22
N ASN A 202 -5.94 5.46 -19.84
CA ASN A 202 -5.71 5.22 -21.27
C ASN A 202 -5.60 3.72 -21.56
N ALA A 203 -4.84 2.96 -20.78
CA ALA A 203 -4.73 1.51 -20.96
C ALA A 203 -6.10 0.82 -20.81
N LEU A 204 -6.89 1.21 -19.80
CA LEU A 204 -8.25 0.70 -19.61
C LEU A 204 -9.18 0.93 -20.80
N SER A 205 -8.96 1.98 -21.60
CA SER A 205 -9.78 2.27 -22.79
C SER A 205 -9.45 1.41 -24.00
N VAL A 206 -8.27 0.77 -24.03
CA VAL A 206 -7.77 0.00 -25.18
C VAL A 206 -7.52 -1.47 -24.87
N THR A 207 -7.74 -1.91 -23.64
CA THR A 207 -7.60 -3.30 -23.16
C THR A 207 -8.93 -3.83 -22.63
N SER A 208 -9.02 -5.15 -22.35
CA SER A 208 -10.31 -5.78 -22.05
C SER A 208 -10.28 -6.78 -20.87
N GLY A 209 -9.17 -6.88 -20.13
CA GLY A 209 -9.11 -7.74 -18.96
C GLY A 209 -10.18 -7.41 -17.91
N GLU A 210 -10.87 -8.39 -17.36
CA GLU A 210 -11.86 -8.21 -16.29
C GLU A 210 -11.20 -7.74 -14.99
N TYR A 211 -9.96 -8.19 -14.80
CA TYR A 211 -9.09 -7.75 -13.72
C TYR A 211 -7.80 -7.19 -14.28
N PHE A 212 -7.19 -6.24 -13.58
CA PHE A 212 -5.91 -5.71 -13.98
C PHE A 212 -4.99 -5.47 -12.78
N VAL A 213 -3.73 -5.85 -12.93
CA VAL A 213 -2.65 -5.61 -11.97
C VAL A 213 -1.96 -4.29 -12.32
N ILE A 214 -1.53 -3.55 -11.32
CA ILE A 214 -0.65 -2.38 -11.49
C ILE A 214 0.66 -2.66 -10.76
N LEU A 215 1.76 -2.53 -11.51
CA LEU A 215 3.13 -2.60 -11.01
C LEU A 215 3.88 -1.32 -11.42
N ASP A 216 4.68 -0.77 -10.53
CA ASP A 216 5.69 0.21 -10.91
C ASP A 216 6.87 -0.49 -11.58
N ALA A 217 7.59 0.23 -12.43
CA ALA A 217 8.69 -0.32 -13.23
C ALA A 217 9.86 -0.89 -12.41
N ASP A 218 9.92 -0.58 -11.12
CA ASP A 218 10.93 -1.01 -10.16
C ASP A 218 10.40 -2.04 -9.13
N PHE A 219 9.20 -2.61 -9.34
CA PHE A 219 8.63 -3.65 -8.48
C PHE A 219 8.53 -4.99 -9.19
N VAL A 220 9.43 -5.91 -8.87
CA VAL A 220 9.52 -7.26 -9.45
C VAL A 220 8.50 -8.18 -8.77
N PRO A 221 7.46 -8.67 -9.47
CA PRO A 221 6.45 -9.53 -8.89
C PRO A 221 6.93 -10.98 -8.68
N ALA A 222 6.38 -11.64 -7.67
CA ALA A 222 6.56 -13.07 -7.47
C ALA A 222 5.71 -13.88 -8.47
N PRO A 223 6.16 -15.08 -8.86
CA PRO A 223 5.44 -15.90 -9.84
C PRO A 223 4.01 -16.26 -9.44
N ASP A 224 3.71 -16.37 -8.16
CA ASP A 224 2.41 -16.74 -7.61
C ASP A 224 1.51 -15.52 -7.27
N PHE A 225 1.86 -14.31 -7.73
CA PHE A 225 1.11 -13.07 -7.45
C PHE A 225 -0.39 -13.23 -7.75
N LEU A 226 -0.73 -13.71 -8.95
CA LEU A 226 -2.12 -13.89 -9.36
C LEU A 226 -2.80 -15.04 -8.58
N TYR A 227 -2.07 -16.12 -8.30
CA TYR A 227 -2.58 -17.24 -7.50
C TYR A 227 -2.97 -16.84 -6.08
N GLN A 228 -2.26 -15.86 -5.50
CA GLN A 228 -2.50 -15.34 -4.15
C GLN A 228 -3.55 -14.23 -4.08
N THR A 229 -3.87 -13.58 -5.19
CA THR A 229 -4.73 -12.39 -5.20
C THR A 229 -6.08 -12.61 -5.88
N VAL A 230 -6.11 -13.29 -7.03
CA VAL A 230 -7.34 -13.52 -7.81
C VAL A 230 -8.47 -14.21 -7.02
N PRO A 231 -8.21 -15.21 -6.15
CA PRO A 231 -9.28 -15.91 -5.42
C PRO A 231 -10.16 -15.00 -4.54
N PHE A 232 -9.68 -13.82 -4.12
CA PHE A 232 -10.48 -12.87 -3.35
C PHE A 232 -11.68 -12.31 -4.13
N PHE A 233 -11.58 -12.27 -5.45
CA PHE A 233 -12.66 -11.79 -6.32
C PHE A 233 -13.82 -12.78 -6.48
N ALA A 234 -13.73 -13.96 -5.87
CA ALA A 234 -14.90 -14.82 -5.64
C ALA A 234 -15.98 -14.11 -4.77
N GLU A 235 -15.60 -13.09 -4.01
CA GLU A 235 -16.55 -12.11 -3.47
C GLU A 235 -16.79 -11.01 -4.51
N THR A 236 -18.03 -10.92 -5.00
CA THR A 236 -18.39 -10.03 -6.13
C THR A 236 -18.26 -8.54 -5.81
N ASN A 237 -18.25 -8.16 -4.53
CA ASN A 237 -18.13 -6.79 -4.05
C ASN A 237 -16.69 -6.37 -3.71
N VAL A 238 -15.68 -7.22 -3.97
CA VAL A 238 -14.28 -6.85 -3.83
C VAL A 238 -13.83 -6.06 -5.06
N ALA A 239 -13.38 -4.81 -4.85
CA ALA A 239 -12.88 -3.92 -5.88
C ALA A 239 -11.40 -4.14 -6.17
N PHE A 240 -10.60 -4.33 -5.13
CA PHE A 240 -9.16 -4.53 -5.29
C PHE A 240 -8.55 -5.35 -4.15
N VAL A 241 -7.40 -5.95 -4.46
CA VAL A 241 -6.53 -6.63 -3.49
C VAL A 241 -5.16 -5.96 -3.52
N GLN A 242 -4.75 -5.42 -2.37
CA GLN A 242 -3.45 -4.78 -2.18
C GLN A 242 -2.49 -5.70 -1.45
N THR A 243 -1.24 -5.75 -1.89
CA THR A 243 -0.13 -6.43 -1.20
C THR A 243 0.91 -5.42 -0.71
N PRO A 244 1.78 -5.76 0.25
CA PRO A 244 2.77 -4.81 0.75
C PRO A 244 3.80 -4.44 -0.30
N GLN A 245 4.41 -3.26 -0.14
CA GLN A 245 5.69 -2.96 -0.77
C GLN A 245 6.80 -3.51 0.12
N ALA A 246 7.64 -4.36 -0.44
CA ALA A 246 8.88 -4.82 0.17
C ALA A 246 10.06 -4.26 -0.65
N TYR A 247 11.21 -4.07 -0.01
CA TYR A 247 12.34 -3.37 -0.62
C TYR A 247 13.61 -4.21 -0.58
N GLY A 248 14.29 -4.30 -1.74
CA GLY A 248 15.54 -5.03 -1.92
C GLY A 248 16.80 -4.18 -1.71
N ASN A 249 16.71 -2.86 -1.87
CA ASN A 249 17.87 -1.95 -1.90
C ASN A 249 18.20 -1.30 -0.54
N LEU A 250 18.10 -2.06 0.57
CA LEU A 250 18.33 -1.56 1.93
C LEU A 250 19.83 -1.45 2.30
N ASN A 251 20.65 -0.89 1.41
CA ASN A 251 22.09 -0.88 1.47
C ASN A 251 22.70 0.38 2.13
N ASN A 252 21.93 1.43 2.36
CA ASN A 252 22.38 2.64 3.04
C ASN A 252 21.42 3.08 4.18
N LEU A 253 21.85 4.09 4.97
CA LEU A 253 21.06 4.55 6.13
C LEU A 253 19.68 5.07 5.73
N ILE A 254 19.58 5.79 4.59
CA ILE A 254 18.34 6.40 4.13
C ILE A 254 17.37 5.33 3.66
N SER A 255 17.83 4.41 2.79
CA SER A 255 16.98 3.33 2.29
C SER A 255 16.51 2.39 3.41
N ARG A 256 17.38 2.07 4.37
CA ARG A 256 17.00 1.30 5.57
C ARG A 256 15.96 2.04 6.42
N GLY A 257 16.19 3.33 6.71
CA GLY A 257 15.24 4.14 7.47
C GLY A 257 13.88 4.23 6.80
N ALA A 258 13.84 4.49 5.49
CA ALA A 258 12.63 4.52 4.69
C ALA A 258 11.90 3.16 4.69
N GLY A 259 12.62 2.07 4.47
CA GLY A 259 12.05 0.71 4.48
C GLY A 259 11.49 0.31 5.84
N TYR A 260 12.20 0.58 6.94
CA TYR A 260 11.71 0.28 8.28
C TYR A 260 10.47 1.09 8.66
N MET A 261 10.41 2.37 8.30
CA MET A 261 9.23 3.18 8.56
C MET A 261 8.00 2.64 7.83
N GLN A 262 8.16 2.20 6.58
CA GLN A 262 7.07 1.60 5.82
C GLN A 262 6.70 0.20 6.32
N SER A 263 7.63 -0.54 6.92
CA SER A 263 7.33 -1.87 7.46
C SER A 263 6.26 -1.83 8.55
N VAL A 264 6.23 -0.80 9.40
CA VAL A 264 5.16 -0.59 10.40
C VAL A 264 3.81 -0.41 9.72
N PHE A 265 3.78 0.41 8.65
CA PHE A 265 2.56 0.65 7.89
C PHE A 265 2.00 -0.64 7.27
N TYR A 266 2.84 -1.43 6.59
CA TYR A 266 2.39 -2.65 5.92
C TYR A 266 2.14 -3.82 6.86
N ARG A 267 2.84 -3.91 8.01
CA ARG A 267 2.67 -5.01 8.97
C ARG A 267 1.50 -4.82 9.94
N PHE A 268 1.15 -3.57 10.25
CA PHE A 268 0.18 -3.29 11.31
C PHE A 268 -0.95 -2.36 10.86
N ILE A 269 -0.64 -1.27 10.16
CA ILE A 269 -1.66 -0.25 9.83
C ILE A 269 -2.58 -0.73 8.71
N GLN A 270 -2.05 -1.17 7.59
CA GLN A 270 -2.88 -1.68 6.47
C GLN A 270 -3.70 -2.92 6.85
N PRO A 271 -3.15 -3.94 7.55
CA PRO A 271 -3.96 -5.06 8.04
C PRO A 271 -5.08 -4.62 8.99
N GLY A 272 -4.79 -3.68 9.90
CA GLY A 272 -5.81 -3.11 10.78
C GLY A 272 -6.91 -2.36 10.01
N LYS A 273 -6.54 -1.53 9.05
CA LYS A 273 -7.48 -0.86 8.15
C LYS A 273 -8.34 -1.84 7.36
N ASN A 274 -7.76 -2.96 6.93
CA ASN A 274 -8.48 -4.03 6.22
C ASN A 274 -9.67 -4.56 7.04
N ARG A 275 -9.52 -4.69 8.35
CA ARG A 275 -10.61 -5.11 9.25
C ARG A 275 -11.82 -4.19 9.19
N PHE A 276 -11.61 -2.92 8.91
CA PHE A 276 -12.63 -1.87 8.84
C PHE A 276 -13.08 -1.55 7.40
N ASN A 277 -12.66 -2.35 6.41
CA ASN A 277 -12.86 -2.05 5.00
C ASN A 277 -12.38 -0.63 4.63
N ALA A 278 -11.20 -0.27 5.10
CA ALA A 278 -10.57 1.03 4.91
C ALA A 278 -9.11 0.92 4.48
N ALA A 279 -8.62 -0.30 4.17
CA ALA A 279 -7.33 -0.49 3.51
C ALA A 279 -7.38 0.17 2.14
N PHE A 280 -6.38 0.96 1.82
CA PHE A 280 -6.33 1.68 0.55
C PHE A 280 -5.19 1.17 -0.32
N SER A 281 -5.31 1.39 -1.63
CA SER A 281 -4.26 1.11 -2.59
C SER A 281 -3.08 2.06 -2.37
N VAL A 282 -1.88 1.53 -2.59
CA VAL A 282 -0.63 2.30 -2.57
C VAL A 282 -0.05 2.51 -3.97
N GLY A 283 -0.89 2.32 -5.00
CA GLY A 283 -0.58 2.62 -6.39
C GLY A 283 0.20 1.55 -7.14
N THR A 284 0.79 0.57 -6.47
CA THR A 284 1.53 -0.56 -7.06
C THR A 284 1.25 -1.85 -6.29
N ASN A 285 1.63 -3.01 -6.84
CA ASN A 285 1.44 -4.33 -6.22
C ASN A 285 -0.04 -4.59 -5.86
N VAL A 286 -0.93 -4.17 -6.72
CA VAL A 286 -2.38 -4.20 -6.53
C VAL A 286 -3.07 -4.77 -7.76
N ILE A 287 -4.11 -5.56 -7.53
CA ILE A 287 -5.01 -6.02 -8.59
C ILE A 287 -6.40 -5.42 -8.37
N TYR A 288 -7.01 -4.92 -9.42
CA TYR A 288 -8.33 -4.29 -9.42
C TYR A 288 -9.34 -5.11 -10.23
N ARG A 289 -10.62 -5.03 -9.84
CA ARG A 289 -11.76 -5.38 -10.69
C ARG A 289 -12.07 -4.19 -11.61
N ARG A 290 -12.02 -4.39 -12.92
CA ARG A 290 -12.28 -3.34 -13.92
C ARG A 290 -13.63 -2.68 -13.73
N ALA A 291 -14.71 -3.46 -13.55
CA ALA A 291 -16.07 -2.94 -13.35
C ALA A 291 -16.18 -1.99 -12.15
N ALA A 292 -15.39 -2.20 -11.08
CA ALA A 292 -15.38 -1.31 -9.93
C ALA A 292 -14.76 0.06 -10.26
N ILE A 293 -13.69 0.06 -11.05
CA ILE A 293 -13.01 1.28 -11.49
C ILE A 293 -13.89 2.03 -12.52
N GLU A 294 -14.51 1.33 -13.44
CA GLU A 294 -15.44 1.93 -14.42
C GLU A 294 -16.64 2.58 -13.75
N GLN A 295 -17.21 1.96 -12.70
CA GLN A 295 -18.33 2.52 -11.95
C GLN A 295 -18.02 3.87 -11.32
N ILE A 296 -16.78 4.12 -10.92
CA ILE A 296 -16.36 5.40 -10.34
C ILE A 296 -15.81 6.39 -11.36
N GLY A 297 -15.83 6.03 -12.66
CA GLY A 297 -15.38 6.88 -13.77
C GLY A 297 -13.88 6.80 -14.05
N GLY A 298 -13.20 5.72 -13.65
CA GLY A 298 -11.77 5.50 -13.84
C GLY A 298 -10.93 5.77 -12.59
N MET A 299 -9.62 5.61 -12.73
CA MET A 299 -8.65 6.00 -11.70
C MET A 299 -8.69 7.53 -11.50
N TRP A 300 -8.60 7.98 -10.25
CA TRP A 300 -8.70 9.40 -9.91
C TRP A 300 -7.49 10.19 -10.42
N THR A 301 -7.71 11.20 -11.26
CA THR A 301 -6.63 11.98 -11.90
C THR A 301 -6.40 13.36 -11.29
N GLN A 302 -7.21 13.79 -10.32
CA GLN A 302 -7.21 15.16 -9.80
C GLN A 302 -6.35 15.32 -8.52
N SER A 303 -5.55 14.32 -8.15
CA SER A 303 -4.66 14.35 -7.00
C SER A 303 -3.33 13.67 -7.32
N LYS A 304 -2.27 14.07 -6.61
CA LYS A 304 -0.97 13.40 -6.66
C LYS A 304 -0.93 12.07 -5.88
N SER A 305 -1.95 11.80 -5.07
CA SER A 305 -2.18 10.54 -4.36
C SER A 305 -3.46 9.90 -4.90
N GLU A 306 -3.43 9.61 -6.19
CA GLU A 306 -4.55 9.06 -6.97
C GLU A 306 -5.05 7.73 -6.42
N ASP A 307 -4.15 6.94 -5.84
CA ASP A 307 -4.36 5.63 -5.25
C ASP A 307 -5.29 5.69 -4.02
N VAL A 308 -4.98 6.58 -3.07
CA VAL A 308 -5.80 6.78 -1.87
C VAL A 308 -7.17 7.36 -2.24
N TRP A 309 -7.20 8.31 -3.19
CA TRP A 309 -8.45 8.91 -3.67
C TRP A 309 -9.33 7.90 -4.42
N THR A 310 -8.74 7.08 -5.30
CA THR A 310 -9.45 6.00 -5.98
C THR A 310 -10.05 5.03 -4.97
N SER A 311 -9.28 4.66 -3.94
CA SER A 311 -9.76 3.79 -2.85
C SER A 311 -10.90 4.41 -2.06
N LEU A 312 -10.83 5.71 -1.74
CA LEU A 312 -11.90 6.45 -1.07
C LEU A 312 -13.19 6.43 -1.91
N LYS A 313 -13.08 6.67 -3.23
CA LYS A 313 -14.22 6.63 -4.14
C LYS A 313 -14.85 5.24 -4.25
N LEU A 314 -14.04 4.20 -4.28
CA LEU A 314 -14.53 2.82 -4.27
C LEU A 314 -15.29 2.51 -2.98
N HIS A 315 -14.73 2.86 -1.80
CA HIS A 315 -15.41 2.66 -0.51
C HIS A 315 -16.69 3.48 -0.41
N GLU A 316 -16.71 4.72 -0.90
CA GLU A 316 -17.91 5.58 -0.96
C GLU A 316 -19.04 4.95 -1.78
N ASN A 317 -18.69 4.17 -2.80
CA ASN A 317 -19.62 3.43 -3.65
C ASN A 317 -19.95 2.01 -3.14
N GLY A 318 -19.53 1.67 -1.91
CA GLY A 318 -19.89 0.42 -1.23
C GLY A 318 -19.02 -0.77 -1.59
N TRP A 319 -17.94 -0.56 -2.34
CA TRP A 319 -16.98 -1.61 -2.66
C TRP A 319 -16.12 -1.98 -1.45
N LYS A 320 -15.65 -3.22 -1.44
CA LYS A 320 -14.69 -3.72 -0.47
C LYS A 320 -13.27 -3.67 -1.05
N SER A 321 -12.32 -3.38 -0.16
CA SER A 321 -10.91 -3.63 -0.39
C SER A 321 -10.44 -4.81 0.42
N VAL A 322 -9.41 -5.50 -0.08
CA VAL A 322 -8.69 -6.54 0.65
C VAL A 322 -7.22 -6.17 0.70
N TYR A 323 -6.63 -6.29 1.89
CA TYR A 323 -5.19 -6.21 2.07
C TYR A 323 -4.68 -7.56 2.60
N ILE A 324 -3.63 -8.07 1.97
CA ILE A 324 -2.91 -9.27 2.44
C ILE A 324 -1.48 -8.91 2.78
N SER A 325 -0.96 -9.46 3.88
CA SER A 325 0.41 -9.16 4.36
C SER A 325 1.49 -9.98 3.65
N THR A 326 1.12 -10.84 2.70
CA THR A 326 2.08 -11.63 1.92
C THR A 326 2.84 -10.73 0.96
N VAL A 327 4.17 -10.77 1.02
CA VAL A 327 5.04 -10.06 0.08
C VAL A 327 5.00 -10.78 -1.26
N LEU A 328 4.48 -10.11 -2.28
CA LEU A 328 4.33 -10.64 -3.64
C LEU A 328 5.03 -9.77 -4.70
N ALA A 329 5.74 -8.74 -4.28
CA ALA A 329 6.64 -7.98 -5.13
C ALA A 329 7.72 -7.31 -4.29
N ILE A 330 8.91 -7.17 -4.85
CA ILE A 330 10.06 -6.51 -4.24
C ILE A 330 10.51 -5.39 -5.16
N GLY A 331 10.70 -4.21 -4.60
CA GLY A 331 11.10 -3.02 -5.35
C GLY A 331 12.15 -2.18 -4.63
N ASP A 332 12.28 -0.95 -5.06
CA ASP A 332 13.26 -0.01 -4.55
C ASP A 332 12.62 1.03 -3.62
N THR A 333 13.35 1.41 -2.57
CA THR A 333 13.02 2.56 -1.72
C THR A 333 14.00 3.70 -2.01
N PRO A 334 13.64 4.98 -1.71
CA PRO A 334 14.53 6.10 -1.89
C PRO A 334 15.89 5.91 -1.20
N THR A 335 16.97 6.16 -1.93
CA THR A 335 18.36 6.05 -1.43
C THR A 335 18.95 7.37 -0.99
N THR A 336 18.27 8.50 -1.28
CA THR A 336 18.72 9.86 -0.94
C THR A 336 17.66 10.59 -0.12
N ILE A 337 18.13 11.53 0.73
CA ILE A 337 17.23 12.39 1.53
C ILE A 337 16.28 13.19 0.63
N GLU A 338 16.78 13.67 -0.51
CA GLU A 338 15.98 14.45 -1.46
C GLU A 338 14.82 13.64 -2.02
N ALA A 339 15.09 12.42 -2.53
CA ALA A 339 14.06 11.53 -3.07
C ALA A 339 13.05 11.14 -1.99
N TYR A 340 13.53 10.82 -0.77
CA TYR A 340 12.69 10.52 0.37
C TYR A 340 11.78 11.70 0.73
N THR A 341 12.32 12.91 0.83
CA THR A 341 11.55 14.12 1.17
C THR A 341 10.49 14.42 0.10
N LYS A 342 10.83 14.30 -1.19
CA LYS A 342 9.88 14.47 -2.29
C LYS A 342 8.73 13.44 -2.19
N GLN A 343 9.03 12.20 -1.87
CA GLN A 343 8.03 11.14 -1.67
C GLN A 343 7.10 11.48 -0.49
N GLN A 344 7.67 11.84 0.68
CA GLN A 344 6.90 12.20 1.87
C GLN A 344 6.01 13.43 1.63
N LEU A 345 6.53 14.44 0.93
CA LEU A 345 5.75 15.65 0.60
C LEU A 345 4.57 15.32 -0.32
N ARG A 346 4.75 14.42 -1.29
CA ARG A 346 3.67 13.96 -2.15
C ARG A 346 2.56 13.29 -1.34
N TRP A 347 2.92 12.37 -0.43
CA TRP A 347 1.95 11.68 0.43
C TRP A 347 1.24 12.62 1.41
N ALA A 348 1.98 13.56 2.02
CA ALA A 348 1.41 14.59 2.88
C ALA A 348 0.40 15.46 2.14
N THR A 349 0.74 15.88 0.92
CA THR A 349 -0.17 16.67 0.07
C THR A 349 -1.47 15.92 -0.19
N GLY A 350 -1.39 14.64 -0.56
CA GLY A 350 -2.57 13.81 -0.80
C GLY A 350 -3.43 13.62 0.44
N GLY A 351 -2.82 13.43 1.62
CA GLY A 351 -3.52 13.36 2.89
C GLY A 351 -4.28 14.66 3.21
N PHE A 352 -3.62 15.81 3.09
CA PHE A 352 -4.26 17.11 3.31
C PHE A 352 -5.34 17.41 2.28
N GLU A 353 -5.17 17.01 1.03
CA GLU A 353 -6.24 17.14 0.04
C GLU A 353 -7.51 16.40 0.47
N ILE A 354 -7.40 15.18 1.02
CA ILE A 354 -8.55 14.46 1.56
C ILE A 354 -9.16 15.25 2.73
N LEU A 355 -8.35 15.72 3.66
CA LEU A 355 -8.83 16.46 4.83
C LEU A 355 -9.63 17.71 4.45
N PHE A 356 -9.14 18.49 3.48
CA PHE A 356 -9.71 19.79 3.13
C PHE A 356 -10.73 19.73 1.99
N LYS A 357 -10.56 18.87 0.99
CA LYS A 357 -11.46 18.76 -0.17
C LYS A 357 -12.57 17.72 0.02
N SER A 358 -12.31 16.67 0.81
CA SER A 358 -13.26 15.56 1.02
C SER A 358 -13.21 15.06 2.45
N ASN A 359 -13.47 15.99 3.40
CA ASN A 359 -13.40 15.69 4.84
C ASN A 359 -14.13 14.36 5.16
N PRO A 360 -13.44 13.37 5.75
CA PRO A 360 -14.03 12.06 6.02
C PRO A 360 -15.29 12.09 6.91
N PHE A 361 -15.45 13.11 7.74
CA PHE A 361 -16.66 13.31 8.57
C PHE A 361 -17.80 14.03 7.85
N SER A 362 -17.62 14.42 6.58
CA SER A 362 -18.70 15.02 5.80
C SER A 362 -19.86 14.02 5.65
N ARG A 363 -21.09 14.51 5.91
CA ARG A 363 -22.32 13.72 5.72
C ARG A 363 -22.58 13.35 4.26
N LYS A 364 -21.90 14.02 3.31
CA LYS A 364 -22.01 13.74 1.88
C LYS A 364 -21.34 12.41 1.49
N LEU A 365 -20.33 11.97 2.24
CA LEU A 365 -19.64 10.70 1.98
C LEU A 365 -20.43 9.53 2.57
N LYS A 366 -20.61 8.47 1.77
CA LYS A 366 -21.27 7.24 2.19
C LYS A 366 -20.25 6.27 2.80
N LEU A 367 -19.64 6.66 3.92
CA LEU A 367 -18.67 5.87 4.65
C LEU A 367 -19.22 5.44 6.01
N SER A 368 -18.84 4.27 6.50
CA SER A 368 -19.07 3.86 7.88
C SER A 368 -18.28 4.74 8.86
N LEU A 369 -18.65 4.73 10.14
CA LEU A 369 -17.91 5.48 11.16
C LEU A 369 -16.44 5.01 11.24
N ASP A 370 -16.21 3.69 11.18
CA ASP A 370 -14.87 3.11 11.20
C ASP A 370 -14.04 3.59 10.00
N GLN A 371 -14.61 3.56 8.80
CA GLN A 371 -13.94 4.09 7.61
C GLN A 371 -13.61 5.58 7.75
N ARG A 372 -14.53 6.39 8.29
CA ARG A 372 -14.31 7.82 8.54
C ARG A 372 -13.12 8.06 9.46
N LEU A 373 -13.05 7.33 10.58
CA LEU A 373 -11.94 7.41 11.53
C LEU A 373 -10.62 6.97 10.88
N GLN A 374 -10.64 5.88 10.10
CA GLN A 374 -9.45 5.38 9.42
C GLN A 374 -8.93 6.35 8.33
N TYR A 375 -9.82 6.94 7.52
CA TYR A 375 -9.45 7.97 6.54
C TYR A 375 -9.02 9.27 7.20
N PHE A 376 -9.65 9.67 8.30
CA PHE A 376 -9.24 10.83 9.07
C PHE A 376 -7.82 10.64 9.64
N GLY A 377 -7.52 9.47 10.24
CA GLY A 377 -6.17 9.15 10.70
C GLY A 377 -5.14 9.21 9.57
N THR A 378 -5.48 8.73 8.36
CA THR A 378 -4.61 8.84 7.18
C THR A 378 -4.39 10.31 6.78
N ALA A 379 -5.47 11.08 6.70
CA ALA A 379 -5.44 12.48 6.25
C ALA A 379 -4.69 13.40 7.22
N THR A 380 -4.71 13.09 8.51
CA THR A 380 -4.08 13.90 9.57
C THR A 380 -2.72 13.38 10.02
N PHE A 381 -2.24 12.26 9.46
CA PHE A 381 -0.98 11.64 9.88
C PHE A 381 0.21 12.63 9.85
N TYR A 382 0.33 13.43 8.81
CA TYR A 382 1.44 14.39 8.67
C TYR A 382 1.33 15.62 9.59
N LEU A 383 0.19 15.84 10.29
CA LEU A 383 0.12 16.83 11.37
C LEU A 383 1.02 16.46 12.55
N MET A 384 1.38 15.18 12.69
CA MET A 384 2.41 14.73 13.64
C MET A 384 3.74 15.46 13.47
N GLY A 385 4.07 15.93 12.26
CA GLY A 385 5.26 16.74 12.02
C GLY A 385 5.14 18.19 12.51
N VAL A 386 3.92 18.73 12.62
CA VAL A 386 3.66 20.09 13.12
C VAL A 386 3.73 20.15 14.64
N ALA A 387 3.26 19.11 15.32
CA ALA A 387 3.22 19.05 16.79
C ALA A 387 4.60 19.28 17.46
N PRO A 388 5.69 18.60 17.08
CA PRO A 388 7.01 18.89 17.62
C PRO A 388 7.46 20.34 17.36
N GLY A 389 7.08 20.93 16.21
CA GLY A 389 7.36 22.34 15.90
C GLY A 389 6.71 23.29 16.93
N LEU A 390 5.47 23.02 17.31
CA LEU A 390 4.80 23.79 18.38
C LEU A 390 5.47 23.58 19.74
N LEU A 391 5.87 22.36 20.07
CA LEU A 391 6.54 22.06 21.33
C LEU A 391 7.91 22.74 21.42
N LEU A 392 8.64 22.86 20.30
CA LEU A 392 9.93 23.58 20.25
C LEU A 392 9.82 25.09 20.51
N LEU A 393 8.64 25.68 20.40
CA LEU A 393 8.40 27.10 20.74
C LEU A 393 8.30 27.32 22.26
N VAL A 394 7.98 26.29 23.04
CA VAL A 394 7.76 26.41 24.50
C VAL A 394 9.03 26.84 25.25
N PRO A 395 10.22 26.20 25.11
CA PRO A 395 11.42 26.62 25.82
C PRO A 395 11.84 28.08 25.53
N PRO A 396 11.86 28.59 24.30
CA PRO A 396 12.12 29.99 24.03
C PRO A 396 11.14 30.93 24.74
N LEU A 397 9.85 30.61 24.76
CA LEU A 397 8.84 31.43 25.46
C LEU A 397 9.10 31.48 26.96
N GLN A 398 9.49 30.36 27.56
CA GLN A 398 9.86 30.32 28.99
C GLN A 398 11.12 31.11 29.28
N ILE A 399 12.17 30.95 28.46
CA ILE A 399 13.49 31.55 28.71
C ILE A 399 13.48 33.06 28.45
N TYR A 400 12.94 33.51 27.30
CA TYR A 400 13.04 34.91 26.88
C TYR A 400 11.91 35.81 27.39
N PHE A 401 10.75 35.23 27.67
CA PHE A 401 9.57 35.99 28.10
C PHE A 401 9.12 35.69 29.52
N GLY A 402 9.82 34.78 30.23
CA GLY A 402 9.46 34.39 31.61
C GLY A 402 8.08 33.73 31.70
N LEU A 403 7.60 33.13 30.62
CA LEU A 403 6.28 32.47 30.59
C LEU A 403 6.45 31.00 31.05
N ALA A 404 6.34 30.75 32.35
CA ALA A 404 6.42 29.41 32.95
C ALA A 404 5.00 28.81 33.16
#